data_7d5c1438a74410a7b1e6c2dfb187abb4
#
_entry.id   7d5c1438a74410a7b1e6c2dfb187abb4
#
_cell.length_a   1.000
_cell.length_b   1.000
_cell.length_c   1.000
_cell.angle_alpha   90.00
_cell.angle_beta   90.00
_cell.angle_gamma   90.00
#
_symmetry.space_group_name_H-M   'P 1'
#
loop_
_entity.id
_entity.type
_entity.pdbx_description
1 polymer ?
#
loop_
_entity_poly.entity_id
_entity_poly.type
_entity_poly.pdbx_seq_one_letter_code
_entity_poly.pdbx_strand_id
1 'polypeptide(L)'
;CEKYGIKFGVYLSPWDRNAKSYGDSPEYNKYFIAQLTELLTNYGEVHEVWFDGACAEGANGKKQEYDWESILKTIRTLQPKAVTAIMGDDVRWVGNESGLGRDTEWSATLIAPGSYTDKKCENDRLGLNEMSKDLGSRELINQAREAYWYPSEVDVSIRPGWFYHPEQDDKVRSLSNLVDIYFQSVGCNSVLLLNIPPDKRGLLHENDVNRIKELSNYITKTFAKNFIKQSKKTWKANAGEIREYKVIGNGSLVNTFMIQEDISKGQRVEKFIVEGFANGRWQYLTEGTTIGYKRLLRFSDFPAEKIRITIQSTRGLANISNIGLYYAEPLIDSDTKTKISDIS
;
A
#
# COMPACT_ATOMS: atom_id res chain seq x y z
N CYS A 1 20.43 4.80 7.57
CA CYS A 1 19.04 4.80 8.07
C CYS A 1 18.97 5.41 9.47
N GLU A 2 19.70 4.90 10.44
CA GLU A 2 19.67 5.34 11.84
C GLU A 2 19.91 6.85 11.98
N LYS A 3 20.95 7.41 11.32
CA LYS A 3 21.28 8.84 11.33
C LYS A 3 20.09 9.74 10.95
N TYR A 4 19.20 9.25 10.08
CA TYR A 4 18.06 10.02 9.56
C TYR A 4 16.71 9.57 10.10
N GLY A 5 16.69 8.64 11.06
CA GLY A 5 15.46 8.07 11.61
C GLY A 5 14.62 7.29 10.59
N ILE A 6 15.26 6.73 9.56
CA ILE A 6 14.61 5.90 8.55
C ILE A 6 14.80 4.44 8.93
N LYS A 7 13.74 3.66 8.87
CA LYS A 7 13.79 2.22 9.08
C LYS A 7 14.57 1.54 7.96
N PHE A 8 15.34 0.52 8.31
CA PHE A 8 16.11 -0.26 7.36
C PHE A 8 15.39 -1.57 7.06
N GLY A 9 15.28 -1.92 5.79
CA GLY A 9 14.80 -3.19 5.30
C GLY A 9 15.76 -3.80 4.29
N VAL A 10 15.59 -5.08 4.01
CA VAL A 10 16.42 -5.81 3.05
C VAL A 10 15.56 -6.54 2.03
N TYR A 11 15.99 -6.52 0.77
CA TYR A 11 15.46 -7.35 -0.30
C TYR A 11 16.44 -8.50 -0.55
N LEU A 12 15.95 -9.72 -0.51
CA LEU A 12 16.72 -10.90 -0.88
C LEU A 12 15.92 -11.76 -1.85
N SER A 13 16.32 -11.76 -3.13
CA SER A 13 15.63 -12.55 -4.15
C SER A 13 15.79 -14.04 -3.90
N PRO A 14 14.69 -14.80 -3.81
CA PRO A 14 14.78 -16.26 -3.76
C PRO A 14 15.32 -16.86 -5.05
N TRP A 15 15.18 -16.16 -6.16
CA TRP A 15 15.63 -16.61 -7.47
C TRP A 15 17.02 -16.10 -7.83
N ASP A 16 18.05 -16.77 -7.33
CA ASP A 16 19.45 -16.49 -7.68
C ASP A 16 19.93 -17.41 -8.81
N ARG A 17 19.82 -16.93 -10.04
CA ARG A 17 20.24 -17.67 -11.24
C ARG A 17 21.76 -17.83 -11.38
N ASN A 18 22.55 -17.11 -10.59
CA ASN A 18 24.02 -17.21 -10.60
C ASN A 18 24.54 -18.22 -9.58
N ALA A 19 23.75 -18.54 -8.55
CA ALA A 19 24.14 -19.53 -7.56
C ALA A 19 24.25 -20.91 -8.20
N LYS A 20 25.41 -21.53 -8.10
CA LYS A 20 25.68 -22.88 -8.66
C LYS A 20 24.79 -23.96 -8.02
N SER A 21 24.39 -23.77 -6.78
CA SER A 21 23.52 -24.66 -6.03
C SER A 21 22.04 -24.48 -6.35
N TYR A 22 21.63 -23.44 -7.12
CA TYR A 22 20.22 -23.23 -7.44
C TYR A 22 19.61 -24.45 -8.13
N GLY A 23 18.49 -24.96 -7.59
CA GLY A 23 17.85 -26.19 -8.05
C GLY A 23 18.40 -27.47 -7.42
N ASP A 24 19.48 -27.39 -6.63
CA ASP A 24 19.85 -28.39 -5.61
C ASP A 24 19.25 -27.89 -4.29
N SER A 25 17.99 -28.24 -4.04
CA SER A 25 17.20 -27.57 -3.01
C SER A 25 17.82 -27.65 -1.61
N PRO A 26 18.38 -28.76 -1.12
CA PRO A 26 19.05 -28.80 0.17
C PRO A 26 20.25 -27.85 0.26
N GLU A 27 21.12 -27.83 -0.76
CA GLU A 27 22.31 -27.00 -0.74
C GLU A 27 21.98 -25.52 -0.97
N TYR A 28 21.02 -25.22 -1.84
CA TYR A 28 20.59 -23.84 -2.05
C TYR A 28 19.89 -23.25 -0.83
N ASN A 29 19.04 -24.00 -0.14
CA ASN A 29 18.40 -23.54 1.08
C ASN A 29 19.41 -23.22 2.19
N LYS A 30 20.48 -24.00 2.34
CA LYS A 30 21.59 -23.67 3.24
C LYS A 30 22.30 -22.38 2.85
N TYR A 31 22.63 -22.23 1.57
CA TYR A 31 23.25 -21.02 1.03
C TYR A 31 22.36 -19.78 1.27
N PHE A 32 21.07 -19.87 0.93
CA PHE A 32 20.12 -18.80 1.08
C PHE A 32 19.96 -18.36 2.55
N ILE A 33 19.80 -19.34 3.47
CA ILE A 33 19.69 -19.08 4.91
C ILE A 33 20.98 -18.48 5.48
N ALA A 34 22.15 -18.89 5.00
CA ALA A 34 23.43 -18.32 5.42
C ALA A 34 23.55 -16.84 5.00
N GLN A 35 23.20 -16.52 3.76
CA GLN A 35 23.16 -15.13 3.27
C GLN A 35 22.13 -14.28 4.03
N LEU A 36 20.94 -14.81 4.26
CA LEU A 36 19.90 -14.16 5.05
C LEU A 36 20.38 -13.91 6.48
N THR A 37 21.04 -14.88 7.11
CA THR A 37 21.62 -14.75 8.46
C THR A 37 22.63 -13.61 8.53
N GLU A 38 23.52 -13.50 7.54
CA GLU A 38 24.49 -12.41 7.43
C GLU A 38 23.77 -11.04 7.38
N LEU A 39 22.76 -10.89 6.53
CA LEU A 39 21.99 -9.67 6.41
C LEU A 39 21.26 -9.29 7.73
N LEU A 40 20.76 -10.28 8.45
CA LEU A 40 19.98 -10.06 9.67
C LEU A 40 20.84 -9.87 10.93
N THR A 41 22.15 -10.14 10.87
CA THR A 41 23.03 -10.03 12.05
C THR A 41 24.05 -8.90 11.98
N ASN A 42 24.48 -8.48 10.77
CA ASN A 42 25.60 -7.57 10.62
C ASN A 42 25.25 -6.10 10.43
N TYR A 43 24.00 -5.77 10.22
CA TYR A 43 23.58 -4.41 9.80
C TYR A 43 22.60 -3.72 10.76
N GLY A 44 22.44 -4.23 11.98
CA GLY A 44 21.57 -3.67 13.01
C GLY A 44 20.12 -4.14 12.90
N GLU A 45 19.17 -3.30 13.36
CA GLU A 45 17.75 -3.65 13.36
C GLU A 45 17.19 -3.60 11.93
N VAL A 46 16.62 -4.72 11.49
CA VAL A 46 15.93 -4.86 10.21
C VAL A 46 14.42 -4.79 10.47
N HIS A 47 13.73 -3.91 9.76
CA HIS A 47 12.29 -3.69 9.96
C HIS A 47 11.44 -4.44 8.94
N GLU A 48 12.00 -4.76 7.78
CA GLU A 48 11.32 -5.49 6.72
C GLU A 48 12.29 -6.39 5.98
N VAL A 49 11.86 -7.61 5.70
CA VAL A 49 12.53 -8.57 4.81
C VAL A 49 11.60 -8.84 3.63
N TRP A 50 12.02 -8.43 2.46
CA TRP A 50 11.24 -8.53 1.24
C TRP A 50 11.76 -9.65 0.34
N PHE A 51 10.91 -10.59 -0.01
CA PHE A 51 11.20 -11.69 -0.90
C PHE A 51 10.37 -11.59 -2.17
N ASP A 52 11.03 -11.63 -3.32
CA ASP A 52 10.37 -11.66 -4.62
C ASP A 52 9.57 -12.96 -4.79
N GLY A 53 8.36 -12.84 -5.33
CA GLY A 53 7.54 -13.99 -5.71
C GLY A 53 7.98 -14.65 -7.02
N ALA A 54 8.81 -13.97 -7.83
CA ALA A 54 9.35 -14.53 -9.05
C ALA A 54 10.36 -15.62 -8.71
N CYS A 55 10.02 -16.85 -9.09
CA CYS A 55 10.91 -18.02 -8.99
C CYS A 55 10.63 -18.95 -10.16
N ALA A 56 11.65 -19.24 -10.94
CA ALA A 56 11.59 -20.10 -12.11
C ALA A 56 12.78 -21.08 -12.11
N GLU A 57 12.96 -21.75 -13.24
CA GLU A 57 14.10 -22.65 -13.41
C GLU A 57 15.43 -21.90 -13.38
N GLY A 58 16.42 -22.52 -12.78
CA GLY A 58 17.81 -22.06 -12.84
C GLY A 58 18.41 -22.26 -14.23
N ALA A 59 19.66 -21.79 -14.42
CA ALA A 59 20.42 -21.99 -15.65
C ALA A 59 20.65 -23.47 -15.99
N ASN A 60 20.53 -24.38 -15.01
CA ASN A 60 20.61 -25.83 -15.13
C ASN A 60 19.27 -26.50 -15.47
N GLY A 61 18.18 -25.73 -15.68
CA GLY A 61 16.84 -26.23 -15.96
C GLY A 61 16.11 -26.86 -14.75
N LYS A 62 16.67 -26.74 -13.55
CA LYS A 62 16.06 -27.28 -12.33
C LYS A 62 15.24 -26.21 -11.62
N LYS A 63 14.12 -26.61 -11.01
CA LYS A 63 13.34 -25.79 -10.10
C LYS A 63 13.86 -25.91 -8.68
N GLN A 64 13.84 -24.80 -7.95
CA GLN A 64 14.17 -24.74 -6.54
C GLN A 64 12.92 -24.99 -5.70
N GLU A 65 13.04 -25.84 -4.68
CA GLU A 65 12.06 -25.98 -3.60
C GLU A 65 12.62 -25.25 -2.36
N TYR A 66 11.87 -24.23 -1.91
CA TYR A 66 12.31 -23.39 -0.80
C TYR A 66 11.82 -23.94 0.54
N ASP A 67 12.71 -23.99 1.52
CA ASP A 67 12.38 -24.29 2.92
C ASP A 67 11.88 -23.03 3.63
N TRP A 68 10.64 -22.59 3.28
CA TRP A 68 10.05 -21.38 3.85
C TRP A 68 9.92 -21.45 5.36
N GLU A 69 9.70 -22.63 5.94
CA GLU A 69 9.63 -22.78 7.39
C GLU A 69 10.94 -22.37 8.06
N SER A 70 12.07 -22.91 7.61
CA SER A 70 13.39 -22.55 8.14
C SER A 70 13.77 -21.09 7.84
N ILE A 71 13.40 -20.57 6.67
CA ILE A 71 13.63 -19.18 6.28
C ILE A 71 12.91 -18.23 7.22
N LEU A 72 11.58 -18.40 7.40
CA LEU A 72 10.78 -17.56 8.29
C LEU A 72 11.21 -17.70 9.75
N LYS A 73 11.50 -18.91 10.21
CA LYS A 73 12.04 -19.16 11.55
C LYS A 73 13.34 -18.42 11.80
N THR A 74 14.24 -18.35 10.82
CA THR A 74 15.49 -17.60 10.90
C THR A 74 15.21 -16.11 11.12
N ILE A 75 14.29 -15.52 10.35
CA ILE A 75 13.89 -14.12 10.52
C ILE A 75 13.29 -13.87 11.91
N ARG A 76 12.32 -14.69 12.31
CA ARG A 76 11.65 -14.55 13.63
C ARG A 76 12.62 -14.72 14.81
N THR A 77 13.69 -15.50 14.61
CA THR A 77 14.74 -15.69 15.64
C THR A 77 15.67 -14.48 15.72
N LEU A 78 16.16 -14.00 14.60
CA LEU A 78 17.20 -12.96 14.54
C LEU A 78 16.62 -11.54 14.58
N GLN A 79 15.44 -11.33 13.98
CA GLN A 79 14.77 -10.04 13.86
C GLN A 79 13.27 -10.21 14.15
N PRO A 80 12.85 -10.49 15.41
CA PRO A 80 11.47 -10.89 15.75
C PRO A 80 10.42 -9.82 15.46
N LYS A 81 10.82 -8.57 15.24
CA LYS A 81 9.94 -7.45 14.91
C LYS A 81 9.90 -7.12 13.42
N ALA A 82 10.74 -7.77 12.62
CA ALA A 82 10.75 -7.54 11.19
C ALA A 82 9.44 -8.04 10.56
N VAL A 83 8.92 -7.23 9.63
CA VAL A 83 7.80 -7.60 8.78
C VAL A 83 8.36 -8.38 7.58
N THR A 84 7.68 -9.45 7.17
CA THR A 84 8.02 -10.22 5.98
C THR A 84 7.03 -9.91 4.86
N ALA A 85 7.53 -9.55 3.69
CA ALA A 85 6.71 -9.11 2.56
C ALA A 85 6.84 -10.02 1.34
N ILE A 86 5.78 -10.11 0.62
CA ILE A 86 5.48 -10.82 -0.63
C ILE A 86 5.50 -12.34 -0.42
N MET A 87 6.65 -13.01 -0.45
CA MET A 87 6.75 -14.43 -0.07
C MET A 87 6.92 -14.62 1.43
N GLY A 88 6.44 -13.67 2.23
CA GLY A 88 6.34 -13.73 3.68
C GLY A 88 4.91 -13.98 4.15
N ASP A 89 4.71 -13.87 5.46
CA ASP A 89 3.43 -14.12 6.11
C ASP A 89 2.77 -12.87 6.74
N ASP A 90 3.39 -11.69 6.59
CA ASP A 90 2.87 -10.44 7.17
C ASP A 90 2.22 -9.51 6.14
N VAL A 91 2.79 -9.39 4.94
CA VAL A 91 2.35 -8.46 3.90
C VAL A 91 2.33 -9.15 2.54
N ARG A 92 1.22 -9.05 1.83
CA ARG A 92 1.04 -9.63 0.50
C ARG A 92 1.29 -8.62 -0.62
N TRP A 93 1.66 -9.12 -1.78
CA TRP A 93 1.62 -8.35 -3.01
C TRP A 93 0.18 -7.98 -3.39
N VAL A 94 -0.01 -6.76 -3.89
CA VAL A 94 -1.34 -6.28 -4.32
C VAL A 94 -1.85 -6.96 -5.60
N GLY A 95 -0.95 -7.58 -6.38
CA GLY A 95 -1.27 -8.29 -7.62
C GLY A 95 -1.00 -7.51 -8.91
N ASN A 96 -0.34 -6.35 -8.83
CA ASN A 96 0.10 -5.58 -9.99
C ASN A 96 1.30 -4.68 -9.61
N GLU A 97 2.07 -4.26 -10.62
CA GLU A 97 3.21 -3.34 -10.50
C GLU A 97 2.88 -1.94 -11.05
N SER A 98 1.61 -1.59 -11.08
CA SER A 98 1.13 -0.34 -11.68
C SER A 98 0.93 0.80 -10.67
N GLY A 99 1.14 0.54 -9.39
CA GLY A 99 0.89 1.51 -8.34
C GLY A 99 -0.58 1.58 -7.91
N LEU A 100 -1.37 0.54 -8.17
CA LEU A 100 -2.82 0.53 -7.98
C LEU A 100 -3.23 -0.45 -6.89
N GLY A 101 -3.79 0.06 -5.78
CA GLY A 101 -4.55 -0.72 -4.81
C GLY A 101 -5.96 -1.04 -5.30
N ARG A 102 -6.67 -1.89 -4.56
CA ARG A 102 -8.09 -2.14 -4.80
C ARG A 102 -8.94 -1.05 -4.16
N ASP A 103 -10.03 -0.66 -4.80
CA ASP A 103 -11.01 0.22 -4.17
C ASP A 103 -11.64 -0.39 -2.92
N THR A 104 -11.84 -1.71 -2.94
CA THR A 104 -12.31 -2.48 -1.78
C THR A 104 -11.16 -3.37 -1.29
N GLU A 105 -10.32 -2.83 -0.42
CA GLU A 105 -9.14 -3.53 0.09
C GLU A 105 -9.34 -3.99 1.54
N TRP A 106 -9.30 -5.30 1.74
CA TRP A 106 -9.40 -5.93 3.04
C TRP A 106 -8.01 -6.41 3.50
N SER A 107 -7.63 -6.05 4.73
CA SER A 107 -6.42 -6.60 5.38
C SER A 107 -6.66 -8.00 5.94
N ALA A 108 -7.90 -8.33 6.32
CA ALA A 108 -8.30 -9.71 6.60
C ALA A 108 -8.78 -10.36 5.29
N THR A 109 -7.98 -11.25 4.73
CA THR A 109 -8.21 -11.89 3.42
C THR A 109 -8.36 -13.40 3.54
N LEU A 110 -8.83 -14.04 2.48
CA LEU A 110 -8.99 -15.49 2.39
C LEU A 110 -7.86 -16.16 1.63
N ILE A 111 -6.96 -15.38 1.05
CA ILE A 111 -5.75 -15.91 0.44
C ILE A 111 -4.70 -16.20 1.52
N ALA A 112 -4.24 -17.42 1.56
CA ALA A 112 -3.13 -17.81 2.43
C ALA A 112 -1.81 -17.26 1.91
N PRO A 113 -0.86 -16.88 2.80
CA PRO A 113 0.48 -16.49 2.39
C PRO A 113 1.14 -17.52 1.47
N GLY A 114 1.87 -17.04 0.47
CA GLY A 114 2.55 -17.90 -0.51
C GLY A 114 3.63 -18.82 0.11
N SER A 115 4.16 -18.44 1.27
CA SER A 115 5.05 -19.26 2.10
C SER A 115 4.36 -20.45 2.80
N TYR A 116 3.02 -20.44 2.90
CA TYR A 116 2.24 -21.54 3.50
C TYR A 116 1.89 -22.58 2.44
N THR A 117 2.87 -23.42 2.08
CA THR A 117 2.75 -24.38 0.97
C THR A 117 1.63 -25.40 1.16
N ASP A 118 1.32 -25.77 2.42
CA ASP A 118 0.22 -26.66 2.80
C ASP A 118 -1.17 -26.03 2.60
N LYS A 119 -1.25 -24.70 2.52
CA LYS A 119 -2.51 -23.95 2.34
C LYS A 119 -2.83 -23.62 0.88
N LYS A 120 -1.92 -23.86 -0.04
CA LYS A 120 -2.13 -23.57 -1.46
C LYS A 120 -3.39 -24.21 -2.03
N CYS A 121 -3.71 -25.43 -1.60
CA CYS A 121 -4.91 -26.14 -2.04
C CYS A 121 -6.21 -25.38 -1.70
N GLU A 122 -6.23 -24.59 -0.62
CA GLU A 122 -7.40 -23.79 -0.26
C GLU A 122 -7.55 -22.57 -1.19
N ASN A 123 -6.46 -21.90 -1.55
CA ASN A 123 -6.47 -20.83 -2.54
C ASN A 123 -6.99 -21.34 -3.89
N ASP A 124 -6.49 -22.52 -4.33
CA ASP A 124 -6.93 -23.17 -5.57
C ASP A 124 -8.41 -23.55 -5.52
N ARG A 125 -8.90 -24.08 -4.39
CA ARG A 125 -10.32 -24.44 -4.17
C ARG A 125 -11.23 -23.24 -4.25
N LEU A 126 -10.79 -22.08 -3.73
CA LEU A 126 -11.54 -20.82 -3.77
C LEU A 126 -11.35 -20.07 -5.10
N GLY A 127 -10.43 -20.50 -5.95
CA GLY A 127 -10.09 -19.82 -7.20
C GLY A 127 -9.45 -18.44 -6.97
N LEU A 128 -8.73 -18.27 -5.85
CA LEU A 128 -8.13 -17.00 -5.44
C LEU A 128 -6.63 -16.98 -5.69
N ASN A 129 -6.16 -15.83 -6.13
CA ASN A 129 -4.75 -15.45 -6.19
C ASN A 129 -4.61 -13.96 -5.88
N GLU A 130 -3.38 -13.46 -5.85
CA GLU A 130 -3.07 -12.06 -5.51
C GLU A 130 -3.73 -11.07 -6.48
N MET A 131 -4.00 -11.45 -7.72
CA MET A 131 -4.66 -10.61 -8.74
C MET A 131 -6.18 -10.62 -8.64
N SER A 132 -6.77 -11.48 -7.80
CA SER A 132 -8.23 -11.55 -7.63
C SER A 132 -8.79 -10.21 -7.17
N LYS A 133 -9.88 -9.77 -7.79
CA LYS A 133 -10.50 -8.46 -7.49
C LYS A 133 -11.11 -8.39 -6.09
N ASP A 134 -11.64 -9.51 -5.63
CA ASP A 134 -12.23 -9.68 -4.31
C ASP A 134 -11.44 -10.71 -3.52
N LEU A 135 -10.97 -10.32 -2.35
CA LEU A 135 -10.21 -11.19 -1.44
C LEU A 135 -10.84 -11.29 -0.05
N GLY A 136 -11.99 -10.69 0.16
CA GLY A 136 -12.55 -10.63 1.50
C GLY A 136 -14.02 -10.22 1.57
N SER A 137 -14.84 -10.38 0.52
CA SER A 137 -16.28 -10.14 0.61
C SER A 137 -16.97 -11.13 1.55
N ARG A 138 -18.21 -10.82 1.95
CA ARG A 138 -19.04 -11.73 2.77
C ARG A 138 -19.33 -13.03 2.06
N GLU A 139 -19.53 -12.96 0.75
CA GLU A 139 -19.78 -14.13 -0.12
C GLU A 139 -18.60 -15.09 -0.10
N LEU A 140 -17.39 -14.59 -0.17
CA LEU A 140 -16.18 -15.40 -0.06
C LEU A 140 -15.94 -15.92 1.35
N ILE A 141 -16.13 -15.09 2.38
CA ILE A 141 -15.95 -15.48 3.79
C ILE A 141 -16.82 -16.70 4.13
N ASN A 142 -18.03 -16.75 3.62
CA ASN A 142 -18.95 -17.88 3.87
C ASN A 142 -18.49 -19.20 3.24
N GLN A 143 -17.55 -19.15 2.30
CA GLN A 143 -17.01 -20.34 1.61
C GLN A 143 -15.64 -20.77 2.14
N ALA A 144 -14.97 -19.88 2.86
CA ALA A 144 -13.62 -20.10 3.35
C ALA A 144 -13.61 -20.83 4.70
N ARG A 145 -12.56 -21.59 4.94
CA ARG A 145 -12.31 -22.27 6.22
C ARG A 145 -11.49 -21.43 7.17
N GLU A 146 -10.62 -20.59 6.62
CA GLU A 146 -9.66 -19.75 7.35
C GLU A 146 -9.61 -18.35 6.75
N ALA A 147 -9.17 -17.38 7.54
CA ALA A 147 -8.88 -16.02 7.09
C ALA A 147 -7.55 -15.58 7.69
N TYR A 148 -6.80 -14.79 6.95
CA TYR A 148 -5.46 -14.35 7.31
C TYR A 148 -5.43 -12.83 7.43
N TRP A 149 -4.74 -12.31 8.43
CA TRP A 149 -4.39 -10.89 8.48
C TRP A 149 -3.19 -10.67 7.56
N TYR A 150 -3.45 -10.23 6.35
CA TYR A 150 -2.48 -10.18 5.27
C TYR A 150 -2.70 -8.92 4.43
N PRO A 151 -2.36 -7.72 5.00
CA PRO A 151 -2.51 -6.43 4.32
C PRO A 151 -1.67 -6.40 3.04
N SER A 152 -2.10 -5.56 2.08
CA SER A 152 -1.43 -5.45 0.79
C SER A 152 -0.31 -4.41 0.77
N GLU A 153 0.70 -4.68 -0.03
CA GLU A 153 1.69 -3.73 -0.48
C GLU A 153 1.55 -3.52 -1.99
N VAL A 154 1.56 -2.25 -2.38
CA VAL A 154 1.58 -1.80 -3.77
C VAL A 154 3.01 -1.44 -4.10
N ASP A 155 3.61 -2.15 -5.03
CA ASP A 155 4.94 -1.88 -5.54
C ASP A 155 4.89 -1.22 -6.92
N VAL A 156 5.75 -0.24 -7.12
CA VAL A 156 5.87 0.48 -8.39
C VAL A 156 7.22 1.17 -8.48
N SER A 157 7.77 1.26 -9.69
CA SER A 157 9.01 2.02 -9.91
C SER A 157 8.71 3.47 -10.31
N ILE A 158 9.56 4.40 -9.85
CA ILE A 158 9.53 5.81 -10.25
C ILE A 158 9.92 6.00 -11.73
N ARG A 159 10.59 5.01 -12.32
CA ARG A 159 11.10 4.97 -13.71
C ARG A 159 10.49 3.79 -14.47
N PRO A 160 10.61 3.74 -15.81
CA PRO A 160 10.33 2.51 -16.54
C PRO A 160 11.26 1.39 -16.10
N GLY A 161 10.69 0.25 -15.66
CA GLY A 161 11.44 -0.90 -15.12
C GLY A 161 12.01 -0.66 -13.71
N TRP A 162 12.75 -1.65 -13.19
CA TRP A 162 13.21 -1.72 -11.80
C TRP A 162 14.65 -1.26 -11.59
N PHE A 163 15.43 -1.14 -12.65
CA PHE A 163 16.85 -0.80 -12.61
C PHE A 163 17.10 0.56 -13.27
N TYR A 164 18.23 1.16 -12.90
CA TYR A 164 18.67 2.42 -13.47
C TYR A 164 19.18 2.25 -14.91
N HIS A 165 18.70 3.11 -15.80
CA HIS A 165 19.18 3.25 -17.17
C HIS A 165 19.29 4.74 -17.50
N PRO A 166 20.48 5.27 -17.90
CA PRO A 166 20.67 6.70 -18.13
C PRO A 166 19.77 7.26 -19.25
N GLU A 167 19.39 6.46 -20.24
CA GLU A 167 18.46 6.84 -21.30
C GLU A 167 17.01 7.02 -20.81
N GLN A 168 16.76 6.82 -19.51
CA GLN A 168 15.46 7.01 -18.86
C GLN A 168 15.46 8.22 -17.90
N ASP A 169 16.50 9.04 -17.88
CA ASP A 169 16.60 10.15 -16.94
C ASP A 169 15.51 11.21 -17.12
N ASP A 170 14.97 11.35 -18.33
CA ASP A 170 13.83 12.18 -18.68
C ASP A 170 12.47 11.50 -18.52
N LYS A 171 12.43 10.19 -18.15
CA LYS A 171 11.21 9.38 -18.05
C LYS A 171 10.76 9.13 -16.60
N VAL A 172 11.24 9.92 -15.68
CA VAL A 172 10.75 9.91 -14.29
C VAL A 172 9.26 10.26 -14.27
N ARG A 173 8.46 9.48 -13.54
CA ARG A 173 7.00 9.71 -13.43
C ARG A 173 6.70 11.17 -13.08
N SER A 174 5.61 11.70 -13.63
CA SER A 174 5.14 13.06 -13.29
C SER A 174 4.69 13.14 -11.83
N LEU A 175 4.69 14.36 -11.27
CA LEU A 175 4.17 14.59 -9.92
C LEU A 175 2.71 14.16 -9.81
N SER A 176 1.88 14.48 -10.81
CA SER A 176 0.47 14.10 -10.86
C SER A 176 0.31 12.57 -10.78
N ASN A 177 1.07 11.81 -11.57
CA ASN A 177 1.02 10.36 -11.54
C ASN A 177 1.44 9.78 -10.17
N LEU A 178 2.51 10.31 -9.54
CA LEU A 178 2.93 9.85 -8.21
C LEU A 178 1.91 10.19 -7.11
N VAL A 179 1.24 11.34 -7.22
CA VAL A 179 0.13 11.70 -6.32
C VAL A 179 -1.05 10.74 -6.51
N ASP A 180 -1.40 10.40 -7.75
CA ASP A 180 -2.44 9.40 -8.02
C ASP A 180 -2.08 8.04 -7.43
N ILE A 181 -0.84 7.60 -7.59
CA ILE A 181 -0.32 6.36 -6.96
C ILE A 181 -0.46 6.43 -5.45
N TYR A 182 -0.10 7.55 -4.81
CA TYR A 182 -0.25 7.69 -3.36
C TYR A 182 -1.70 7.57 -2.90
N PHE A 183 -2.64 8.19 -3.60
CA PHE A 183 -4.06 8.10 -3.29
C PHE A 183 -4.63 6.70 -3.55
N GLN A 184 -4.14 6.01 -4.58
CA GLN A 184 -4.61 4.67 -4.95
C GLN A 184 -3.89 3.52 -4.23
N SER A 185 -2.83 3.79 -3.49
CA SER A 185 -2.13 2.82 -2.64
C SER A 185 -2.37 3.10 -1.16
N VAL A 186 -1.68 4.08 -0.60
CA VAL A 186 -1.82 4.51 0.81
C VAL A 186 -3.26 4.95 1.11
N GLY A 187 -3.91 5.62 0.15
CA GLY A 187 -5.30 6.03 0.25
C GLY A 187 -6.32 4.90 0.05
N CYS A 188 -5.88 3.70 -0.26
CA CYS A 188 -6.71 2.49 -0.42
C CYS A 188 -6.27 1.37 0.51
N ASN A 189 -5.91 1.70 1.75
CA ASN A 189 -5.56 0.72 2.80
C ASN A 189 -4.36 -0.18 2.46
N SER A 190 -3.42 0.27 1.63
CA SER A 190 -2.23 -0.49 1.24
C SER A 190 -0.95 0.23 1.64
N VAL A 191 0.15 -0.49 1.77
CA VAL A 191 1.49 0.09 1.85
C VAL A 191 1.93 0.48 0.44
N LEU A 192 2.73 1.52 0.28
CA LEU A 192 3.38 1.88 -0.98
C LEU A 192 4.88 1.60 -0.88
N LEU A 193 5.37 0.70 -1.72
CA LEU A 193 6.77 0.52 -2.02
C LEU A 193 7.08 1.23 -3.34
N LEU A 194 7.77 2.37 -3.26
CA LEU A 194 8.19 3.10 -4.44
C LEU A 194 9.67 2.82 -4.72
N ASN A 195 9.95 2.05 -5.76
CA ASN A 195 11.32 1.75 -6.17
C ASN A 195 11.97 2.99 -6.78
N ILE A 196 13.17 3.34 -6.30
CA ILE A 196 14.02 4.40 -6.81
C ILE A 196 15.39 3.79 -7.05
N PRO A 197 15.73 3.39 -8.29
CA PRO A 197 16.96 2.67 -8.55
C PRO A 197 18.20 3.58 -8.40
N PRO A 198 19.24 3.13 -7.70
CA PRO A 198 20.50 3.86 -7.63
C PRO A 198 21.21 3.85 -8.99
N ASP A 199 21.86 4.96 -9.35
CA ASP A 199 22.70 5.05 -10.53
C ASP A 199 24.08 4.36 -10.34
N LYS A 200 24.94 4.40 -11.35
CA LYS A 200 26.27 3.76 -11.31
C LYS A 200 27.21 4.35 -10.24
N ARG A 201 26.90 5.51 -9.67
CA ARG A 201 27.63 6.13 -8.55
C ARG A 201 27.21 5.54 -7.21
N GLY A 202 26.13 4.73 -7.17
CA GLY A 202 25.47 4.26 -5.94
C GLY A 202 24.63 5.33 -5.27
N LEU A 203 24.20 6.38 -6.00
CA LEU A 203 23.36 7.47 -5.54
C LEU A 203 22.04 7.47 -6.30
N LEU A 204 21.02 8.10 -5.72
CA LEU A 204 19.80 8.41 -6.46
C LEU A 204 20.09 9.52 -7.46
N HIS A 205 19.60 9.38 -8.70
CA HIS A 205 19.75 10.41 -9.72
C HIS A 205 18.99 11.67 -9.33
N GLU A 206 19.53 12.85 -9.74
CA GLU A 206 19.01 14.16 -9.34
C GLU A 206 17.55 14.38 -9.74
N ASN A 207 17.11 13.86 -10.88
CA ASN A 207 15.72 13.95 -11.34
C ASN A 207 14.78 13.16 -10.40
N ASP A 208 15.18 11.98 -9.94
CA ASP A 208 14.42 11.18 -8.99
C ASP A 208 14.31 11.88 -7.64
N VAL A 209 15.45 12.40 -7.15
CA VAL A 209 15.50 13.16 -5.89
C VAL A 209 14.58 14.40 -5.94
N ASN A 210 14.60 15.14 -7.03
CA ASN A 210 13.73 16.31 -7.20
C ASN A 210 12.26 15.89 -7.21
N ARG A 211 11.91 14.84 -7.93
CA ARG A 211 10.53 14.33 -8.01
C ARG A 211 10.01 13.85 -6.65
N ILE A 212 10.82 13.16 -5.87
CA ILE A 212 10.45 12.73 -4.51
C ILE A 212 10.25 13.94 -3.58
N LYS A 213 11.09 14.97 -3.69
CA LYS A 213 10.92 16.22 -2.95
C LYS A 213 9.61 16.92 -3.30
N GLU A 214 9.27 16.98 -4.59
CA GLU A 214 8.00 17.56 -5.06
C GLU A 214 6.80 16.79 -4.49
N LEU A 215 6.83 15.45 -4.57
CA LEU A 215 5.79 14.58 -3.98
C LEU A 215 5.65 14.81 -2.48
N SER A 216 6.77 14.78 -1.75
CA SER A 216 6.79 15.00 -0.29
C SER A 216 6.21 16.37 0.08
N ASN A 217 6.60 17.41 -0.64
CA ASN A 217 6.11 18.77 -0.42
C ASN A 217 4.61 18.88 -0.69
N TYR A 218 4.13 18.28 -1.79
CA TYR A 218 2.71 18.27 -2.12
C TYR A 218 1.86 17.57 -1.06
N ILE A 219 2.28 16.37 -0.64
CA ILE A 219 1.59 15.60 0.42
C ILE A 219 1.59 16.38 1.73
N THR A 220 2.77 16.89 2.15
CA THR A 220 2.90 17.66 3.38
C THR A 220 2.00 18.90 3.36
N LYS A 221 1.97 19.66 2.28
CA LYS A 221 1.13 20.84 2.12
C LYS A 221 -0.36 20.50 2.14
N THR A 222 -0.77 19.44 1.42
CA THR A 222 -2.16 18.99 1.36
C THR A 222 -2.69 18.65 2.75
N PHE A 223 -1.92 17.91 3.54
CA PHE A 223 -2.36 17.42 4.84
C PHE A 223 -1.95 18.30 6.03
N ALA A 224 -1.32 19.45 5.79
CA ALA A 224 -0.88 20.37 6.85
C ALA A 224 -2.04 20.96 7.67
N LYS A 225 -3.17 21.27 7.03
CA LYS A 225 -4.31 21.92 7.67
C LYS A 225 -5.56 21.04 7.56
N ASN A 226 -5.97 20.45 8.66
CA ASN A 226 -7.26 19.79 8.74
C ASN A 226 -8.36 20.83 9.00
N PHE A 227 -9.34 20.89 8.11
CA PHE A 227 -10.47 21.83 8.19
C PHE A 227 -11.58 21.39 9.16
N ILE A 228 -11.46 20.21 9.80
CA ILE A 228 -12.36 19.80 10.87
C ILE A 228 -11.60 19.62 12.18
N LYS A 229 -12.24 20.02 13.29
CA LYS A 229 -11.67 19.78 14.60
C LYS A 229 -11.81 18.31 14.96
N GLN A 230 -10.71 17.61 15.05
CA GLN A 230 -10.71 16.21 15.45
C GLN A 230 -11.18 16.02 16.90
N SER A 231 -11.94 14.97 17.12
CA SER A 231 -12.17 14.44 18.46
C SER A 231 -11.00 13.55 18.86
N LYS A 232 -10.48 13.71 20.08
CA LYS A 232 -9.51 12.77 20.66
C LYS A 232 -10.11 11.38 20.93
N LYS A 233 -11.45 11.24 20.85
CA LYS A 233 -12.17 10.00 21.12
C LYS A 233 -12.47 9.27 19.81
N THR A 234 -12.16 7.99 19.77
CA THR A 234 -12.59 7.07 18.71
C THR A 234 -14.11 7.13 18.53
N TRP A 235 -14.56 7.24 17.32
CA TRP A 235 -15.99 7.09 17.00
C TRP A 235 -16.29 5.61 16.80
N LYS A 236 -17.06 5.04 17.72
CA LYS A 236 -17.61 3.68 17.57
C LYS A 236 -18.90 3.81 16.74
N ALA A 237 -18.94 3.14 15.59
CA ALA A 237 -20.02 3.29 14.64
C ALA A 237 -20.60 1.94 14.21
N ASN A 238 -21.94 1.87 14.18
CA ASN A 238 -22.70 0.79 13.56
C ASN A 238 -23.23 1.24 12.18
N ALA A 239 -23.76 0.30 11.41
CA ALA A 239 -24.44 0.61 10.16
C ALA A 239 -25.63 1.57 10.43
N GLY A 240 -25.81 2.55 9.56
CA GLY A 240 -26.81 3.61 9.66
C GLY A 240 -26.41 4.80 10.54
N GLU A 241 -25.31 4.71 11.30
CA GLU A 241 -24.88 5.85 12.12
C GLU A 241 -24.32 6.99 11.28
N ILE A 242 -24.64 8.21 11.74
CA ILE A 242 -24.26 9.47 11.10
C ILE A 242 -23.45 10.31 12.09
N ARG A 243 -22.41 10.96 11.57
CA ARG A 243 -21.65 11.94 12.33
C ARG A 243 -21.41 13.21 11.53
N GLU A 244 -21.68 14.35 12.17
CA GLU A 244 -21.49 15.66 11.56
C GLU A 244 -20.31 16.40 12.21
N TYR A 245 -19.62 17.20 11.41
CA TYR A 245 -18.52 18.07 11.83
C TYR A 245 -18.72 19.46 11.23
N LYS A 246 -18.48 20.49 12.04
CA LYS A 246 -18.35 21.86 11.55
C LYS A 246 -16.99 22.04 10.88
N VAL A 247 -16.97 22.72 9.74
CA VAL A 247 -15.75 23.07 9.02
C VAL A 247 -15.18 24.37 9.62
N ILE A 248 -13.89 24.38 9.87
CA ILE A 248 -13.15 25.55 10.35
C ILE A 248 -13.02 26.55 9.20
N GLY A 249 -13.45 27.80 9.46
CA GLY A 249 -13.42 28.88 8.45
C GLY A 249 -14.65 28.92 7.55
N ASN A 250 -15.79 28.42 8.02
CA ASN A 250 -17.13 28.50 7.42
C ASN A 250 -17.18 28.84 5.91
N GLY A 251 -17.38 27.84 5.06
CA GLY A 251 -17.30 27.99 3.61
C GLY A 251 -15.88 27.84 3.04
N SER A 252 -14.94 27.29 3.81
CA SER A 252 -13.62 26.96 3.30
C SER A 252 -13.71 25.97 2.15
N LEU A 253 -12.89 26.22 1.12
CA LEU A 253 -12.77 25.33 -0.02
C LEU A 253 -12.04 24.05 0.38
N VAL A 254 -12.62 22.91 0.07
CA VAL A 254 -12.09 21.56 0.37
C VAL A 254 -12.35 20.62 -0.80
N ASN A 255 -11.52 19.62 -0.98
CA ASN A 255 -11.63 18.65 -2.08
C ASN A 255 -11.03 17.26 -1.74
N THR A 256 -10.56 17.07 -0.51
CA THR A 256 -9.90 15.83 -0.09
C THR A 256 -10.39 15.40 1.29
N PHE A 257 -10.81 14.16 1.40
CA PHE A 257 -11.30 13.55 2.63
C PHE A 257 -10.41 12.38 3.05
N MET A 258 -10.15 12.26 4.35
CA MET A 258 -9.43 11.16 4.96
C MET A 258 -10.23 10.54 6.08
N ILE A 259 -10.23 9.21 6.16
CA ILE A 259 -10.81 8.47 7.28
C ILE A 259 -9.94 7.24 7.59
N GLN A 260 -9.85 6.87 8.89
CA GLN A 260 -9.06 5.74 9.36
C GLN A 260 -9.81 4.95 10.42
N GLU A 261 -9.71 3.64 10.39
CA GLU A 261 -10.10 2.76 11.48
C GLU A 261 -8.91 2.49 12.43
N ASP A 262 -9.20 2.20 13.68
CA ASP A 262 -8.26 1.56 14.60
C ASP A 262 -8.17 0.07 14.24
N ILE A 263 -7.27 -0.27 13.34
CA ILE A 263 -7.11 -1.64 12.81
C ILE A 263 -6.71 -2.66 13.88
N SER A 264 -6.21 -2.23 15.05
CA SER A 264 -5.98 -3.13 16.19
C SER A 264 -7.29 -3.74 16.72
N LYS A 265 -8.44 -3.13 16.39
CA LYS A 265 -9.80 -3.60 16.65
C LYS A 265 -10.43 -4.31 15.43
N GLY A 266 -9.66 -4.45 14.37
CA GLY A 266 -10.09 -5.00 13.08
C GLY A 266 -10.69 -3.97 12.13
N GLN A 267 -10.62 -4.25 10.85
CA GLN A 267 -11.27 -3.51 9.77
C GLN A 267 -12.73 -3.94 9.68
N ARG A 268 -13.67 -3.01 9.73
CA ARG A 268 -15.10 -3.31 9.85
C ARG A 268 -15.99 -2.64 8.81
N VAL A 269 -15.67 -1.40 8.39
CA VAL A 269 -16.52 -0.65 7.46
C VAL A 269 -16.48 -1.27 6.07
N GLU A 270 -17.67 -1.44 5.49
CA GLU A 270 -17.86 -1.98 4.13
C GLU A 270 -18.29 -0.89 3.14
N LYS A 271 -19.04 0.10 3.61
CA LYS A 271 -19.47 1.24 2.80
C LYS A 271 -19.79 2.46 3.66
N PHE A 272 -19.40 3.65 3.18
CA PHE A 272 -19.74 4.92 3.80
C PHE A 272 -19.91 6.01 2.75
N ILE A 273 -20.67 7.06 3.09
CA ILE A 273 -20.91 8.25 2.25
C ILE A 273 -20.40 9.48 2.99
N VAL A 274 -19.92 10.45 2.24
CA VAL A 274 -19.52 11.78 2.70
C VAL A 274 -20.35 12.83 1.97
N GLU A 275 -20.99 13.70 2.74
CA GLU A 275 -21.81 14.80 2.24
C GLU A 275 -21.28 16.12 2.83
N GLY A 276 -21.37 17.19 2.05
CA GLY A 276 -21.04 18.55 2.45
C GLY A 276 -22.29 19.42 2.55
N PHE A 277 -22.33 20.31 3.53
CA PHE A 277 -23.37 21.32 3.68
C PHE A 277 -22.84 22.68 3.24
N ALA A 278 -23.53 23.29 2.30
CA ALA A 278 -23.30 24.65 1.83
C ALA A 278 -24.58 25.25 1.28
N ASN A 279 -24.74 26.55 1.38
CA ASN A 279 -25.91 27.27 0.87
C ASN A 279 -27.28 26.68 1.35
N GLY A 280 -27.32 26.29 2.63
CA GLY A 280 -28.56 25.82 3.27
C GLY A 280 -28.94 24.37 2.93
N ARG A 281 -28.12 23.59 2.21
CA ARG A 281 -28.47 22.22 1.82
C ARG A 281 -27.26 21.25 1.90
N TRP A 282 -27.59 19.97 2.14
CA TRP A 282 -26.63 18.88 2.03
C TRP A 282 -26.46 18.45 0.57
N GLN A 283 -25.24 18.15 0.18
CA GLN A 283 -24.88 17.70 -1.16
C GLN A 283 -23.91 16.52 -1.05
N TYR A 284 -24.10 15.53 -1.89
CA TYR A 284 -23.17 14.40 -2.01
C TYR A 284 -21.79 14.90 -2.46
N LEU A 285 -20.74 14.44 -1.79
CA LEU A 285 -19.37 14.73 -2.18
C LEU A 285 -18.68 13.49 -2.75
N THR A 286 -18.68 12.40 -1.98
CA THR A 286 -17.99 11.16 -2.34
C THR A 286 -18.49 10.01 -1.48
N GLU A 287 -18.11 8.78 -1.87
CA GLU A 287 -18.35 7.58 -1.09
C GLU A 287 -17.12 6.66 -1.14
N GLY A 288 -17.01 5.76 -0.20
CA GLY A 288 -15.98 4.72 -0.18
C GLY A 288 -16.54 3.40 0.29
N THR A 289 -15.84 2.33 -0.04
CA THR A 289 -16.15 0.99 0.42
C THR A 289 -15.45 0.72 1.75
N THR A 290 -14.27 0.10 1.75
CA THR A 290 -13.49 -0.17 2.95
C THR A 290 -12.70 1.04 3.43
N ILE A 291 -12.47 1.14 4.72
CA ILE A 291 -11.59 2.16 5.31
C ILE A 291 -10.23 1.55 5.65
N GLY A 292 -10.18 0.67 6.66
CA GLY A 292 -8.95 0.08 7.15
C GLY A 292 -7.98 1.09 7.77
N TYR A 293 -6.70 0.89 7.56
CA TYR A 293 -5.64 1.77 8.08
C TYR A 293 -5.80 3.22 7.61
N LYS A 294 -6.11 3.42 6.30
CA LYS A 294 -6.32 4.75 5.73
C LYS A 294 -7.15 4.68 4.44
N ARG A 295 -8.14 5.54 4.36
CA ARG A 295 -8.87 5.83 3.12
C ARG A 295 -8.76 7.30 2.81
N LEU A 296 -8.30 7.61 1.58
CA LEU A 296 -8.28 8.96 1.01
C LEU A 296 -9.24 9.01 -0.16
N LEU A 297 -10.05 10.05 -0.21
CA LEU A 297 -11.01 10.28 -1.29
C LEU A 297 -10.88 11.71 -1.81
N ARG A 298 -10.94 11.89 -3.11
CA ARG A 298 -10.97 13.19 -3.78
C ARG A 298 -12.37 13.46 -4.32
N PHE A 299 -12.75 14.71 -4.34
CA PHE A 299 -14.00 15.21 -4.92
C PHE A 299 -13.77 16.62 -5.47
N SER A 300 -14.73 17.17 -6.21
CA SER A 300 -14.64 18.53 -6.75
C SER A 300 -14.59 19.56 -5.63
N ASP A 301 -13.94 20.69 -5.87
CA ASP A 301 -13.84 21.81 -4.93
C ASP A 301 -15.23 22.17 -4.38
N PHE A 302 -15.34 22.21 -3.06
CA PHE A 302 -16.60 22.43 -2.36
C PHE A 302 -16.42 23.42 -1.20
N PRO A 303 -17.23 24.51 -1.12
CA PRO A 303 -17.16 25.52 -0.05
C PRO A 303 -17.93 25.02 1.18
N ALA A 304 -17.30 24.14 1.97
CA ALA A 304 -17.96 23.44 3.06
C ALA A 304 -18.17 24.30 4.31
N GLU A 305 -19.38 24.32 4.85
CA GLU A 305 -19.72 24.82 6.19
C GLU A 305 -19.73 23.68 7.22
N LYS A 306 -20.22 22.50 6.80
CA LYS A 306 -20.21 21.26 7.58
C LYS A 306 -19.96 20.08 6.65
N ILE A 307 -19.51 18.96 7.23
CA ILE A 307 -19.54 17.65 6.58
C ILE A 307 -20.32 16.66 7.42
N ARG A 308 -20.89 15.66 6.75
CA ARG A 308 -21.59 14.53 7.34
C ARG A 308 -21.06 13.24 6.78
N ILE A 309 -20.81 12.27 7.67
CA ILE A 309 -20.36 10.93 7.31
C ILE A 309 -21.42 9.96 7.75
N THR A 310 -21.89 9.13 6.82
CA THR A 310 -22.87 8.07 7.07
C THR A 310 -22.19 6.73 6.87
N ILE A 311 -22.09 5.90 7.90
CA ILE A 311 -21.64 4.51 7.78
C ILE A 311 -22.82 3.68 7.27
N GLN A 312 -22.80 3.30 5.99
CA GLN A 312 -23.90 2.57 5.38
C GLN A 312 -23.91 1.09 5.74
N SER A 313 -22.71 0.46 5.75
CA SER A 313 -22.55 -0.96 6.02
C SER A 313 -21.27 -1.23 6.79
N THR A 314 -21.32 -2.18 7.72
CA THR A 314 -20.18 -2.62 8.54
C THR A 314 -20.34 -4.06 9.00
N ARG A 315 -19.21 -4.75 9.20
CA ARG A 315 -19.11 -6.14 9.71
C ARG A 315 -19.15 -6.24 11.24
N GLY A 316 -19.71 -5.27 11.91
CA GLY A 316 -19.76 -5.14 13.35
C GLY A 316 -19.36 -3.73 13.77
N LEU A 317 -19.15 -3.50 15.06
CA LEU A 317 -18.81 -2.20 15.59
C LEU A 317 -17.48 -1.69 15.03
N ALA A 318 -17.53 -0.68 14.16
CA ALA A 318 -16.35 -0.03 13.60
C ALA A 318 -15.76 0.98 14.60
N ASN A 319 -14.44 1.08 14.61
CA ASN A 319 -13.71 2.01 15.47
C ASN A 319 -12.99 3.05 14.60
N ILE A 320 -13.64 4.17 14.30
CA ILE A 320 -13.07 5.24 13.50
C ILE A 320 -12.13 6.06 14.39
N SER A 321 -10.83 5.98 14.10
CA SER A 321 -9.76 6.59 14.89
C SER A 321 -9.42 8.01 14.45
N ASN A 322 -9.58 8.30 13.16
CA ASN A 322 -9.20 9.59 12.60
C ASN A 322 -10.07 9.98 11.41
N ILE A 323 -10.35 11.29 11.30
CA ILE A 323 -11.12 11.88 10.19
C ILE A 323 -10.46 13.21 9.84
N GLY A 324 -10.30 13.48 8.56
CA GLY A 324 -9.71 14.72 8.07
C GLY A 324 -10.40 15.25 6.82
N LEU A 325 -10.42 16.55 6.70
CA LEU A 325 -10.92 17.28 5.55
C LEU A 325 -9.87 18.30 5.13
N TYR A 326 -9.47 18.27 3.86
CA TYR A 326 -8.31 19.00 3.37
C TYR A 326 -8.61 19.68 2.03
N TYR A 327 -7.72 20.57 1.66
CA TYR A 327 -7.65 21.13 0.31
C TYR A 327 -6.33 20.73 -0.34
N ALA A 328 -6.41 20.01 -1.42
CA ALA A 328 -5.27 19.67 -2.28
C ALA A 328 -5.25 20.66 -3.47
N GLU A 329 -4.12 21.31 -3.70
CA GLU A 329 -3.99 22.19 -4.86
C GLU A 329 -4.08 21.38 -6.16
N PRO A 330 -4.79 21.88 -7.18
CA PRO A 330 -4.81 21.24 -8.49
C PRO A 330 -3.40 21.11 -9.06
N LEU A 331 -3.07 19.90 -9.54
CA LEU A 331 -1.83 19.68 -10.28
C LEU A 331 -2.09 19.99 -11.76
N ILE A 332 -1.31 20.90 -12.31
CA ILE A 332 -1.30 21.19 -13.75
C ILE A 332 -0.20 20.32 -14.34
N ASP A 333 -0.58 19.29 -15.09
CA ASP A 333 0.40 18.51 -15.86
C ASP A 333 1.03 19.41 -16.91
N SER A 334 2.33 19.70 -16.75
CA SER A 334 3.11 20.42 -17.76
C SER A 334 3.16 19.65 -19.09
N ASP A 335 2.92 18.37 -19.06
CA ASP A 335 2.99 17.46 -20.23
C ASP A 335 1.77 17.55 -21.17
N THR A 336 0.68 18.20 -20.75
CA THR A 336 -0.47 18.45 -21.63
C THR A 336 -0.24 19.59 -22.64
N LYS A 337 0.83 20.36 -22.50
CA LYS A 337 1.14 21.44 -23.45
C LYS A 337 1.73 20.95 -24.79
N THR A 338 2.18 19.71 -24.87
CA THR A 338 2.85 19.18 -26.09
C THR A 338 1.89 18.49 -27.05
N LYS A 339 0.62 18.26 -26.69
CA LYS A 339 -0.36 17.59 -27.58
C LYS A 339 -1.31 18.51 -28.36
N ILE A 340 -1.22 19.82 -28.17
CA ILE A 340 -2.07 20.79 -28.91
C ILE A 340 -1.33 21.40 -30.13
N SER A 341 -0.01 21.21 -30.26
CA SER A 341 0.76 21.73 -31.41
C SER A 341 0.85 20.79 -32.60
N ASP A 342 0.37 19.55 -32.51
CA ASP A 342 0.44 18.54 -33.60
C ASP A 342 -0.90 18.35 -34.34
N ILE A 343 -1.86 19.26 -34.14
CA ILE A 343 -3.11 19.31 -34.91
C ILE A 343 -3.26 20.73 -35.49
N SER A 344 -2.40 21.04 -36.45
CA SER A 344 -2.64 22.14 -37.41
C SER A 344 -2.00 21.82 -38.75
#